data_1b5f9520539597bce958a9d20750de86
#
_entry.id   1b5f9520539597bce958a9d20750de86
#
_cell.length_a   1.000
_cell.length_b   1.000
_cell.length_c   1.000
_cell.angle_alpha   90.00
_cell.angle_beta   90.00
_cell.angle_gamma   90.00
#
_symmetry.space_group_name_H-M   'P 1'
#
loop_
_entity.id
_entity.type
_entity.pdbx_description
1 polymer ?
#
loop_
_entity_poly.entity_id
_entity_poly.type
_entity_poly.pdbx_seq_one_letter_code
_entity_poly.pdbx_strand_id
1 'polypeptide(L)'
;NITGGGLVDNIKRIIPDKLCASIDLNRIKPLKIFSWLKKNNISDKEMLKTFNCGVGFCLIINPKNLKKINRYFSKEFNPYVIGKITKRKNKVKLNAKIDWS
;
A
#
# COMPACT_ATOMS: atom_id res chain seq x y z
N ASN A 1 8.47 -1.91 5.50
CA ASN A 1 9.16 -2.41 4.32
C ASN A 1 8.29 -3.46 3.60
N ILE A 2 7.98 -3.24 2.35
CA ILE A 2 7.13 -4.14 1.57
C ILE A 2 8.02 -4.98 0.66
N THR A 3 8.19 -6.24 1.04
CA THR A 3 9.06 -7.20 0.36
C THR A 3 8.24 -8.38 -0.19
N GLY A 4 8.84 -9.56 -0.30
CA GLY A 4 8.17 -10.78 -0.76
C GLY A 4 6.87 -11.06 0.02
N GLY A 5 5.83 -11.51 -0.65
CA GLY A 5 4.49 -11.65 -0.10
C GLY A 5 3.59 -10.46 -0.37
N GLY A 6 4.15 -9.35 -0.88
CA GLY A 6 3.40 -8.17 -1.31
C GLY A 6 2.87 -7.30 -0.18
N LEU A 7 1.98 -6.39 -0.57
CA LEU A 7 1.47 -5.34 0.31
C LEU A 7 0.70 -5.90 1.51
N VAL A 8 -0.25 -6.78 1.25
CA VAL A 8 -1.17 -7.29 2.30
C VAL A 8 -0.42 -8.05 3.39
N ASP A 9 0.40 -9.03 3.01
CA ASP A 9 1.09 -9.88 3.99
C ASP A 9 2.06 -9.07 4.84
N ASN A 10 2.78 -8.12 4.25
CA ASN A 10 3.73 -7.29 4.98
C ASN A 10 3.03 -6.34 5.95
N ILE A 11 1.94 -5.71 5.56
CA ILE A 11 1.17 -4.84 6.45
C ILE A 11 0.51 -5.65 7.56
N LYS A 12 -0.07 -6.80 7.21
CA LYS A 12 -0.77 -7.66 8.17
C LYS A 12 0.10 -8.07 9.35
N ARG A 13 1.41 -8.24 9.14
CA ARG A 13 2.36 -8.63 10.20
C ARG A 13 2.46 -7.62 11.34
N ILE A 14 2.25 -6.34 11.06
CA ILE A 14 2.46 -5.28 12.04
C ILE A 14 1.16 -4.70 12.61
N ILE A 15 0.01 -5.10 12.08
CA ILE A 15 -1.27 -4.59 12.55
C ILE A 15 -1.71 -5.38 13.79
N PRO A 16 -1.95 -4.70 14.94
CA PRO A 16 -2.46 -5.36 16.13
C PRO A 16 -3.83 -5.98 15.91
N ASP A 17 -4.18 -6.97 16.75
CA ASP A 17 -5.52 -7.52 16.79
C ASP A 17 -6.55 -6.40 17.07
N LYS A 18 -7.75 -6.54 16.55
CA LYS A 18 -8.83 -5.56 16.65
C LYS A 18 -8.62 -4.27 15.86
N LEU A 19 -7.52 -4.15 15.12
CA LEU A 19 -7.29 -3.04 14.20
C LEU A 19 -7.24 -3.54 12.77
N CYS A 20 -7.45 -2.62 11.83
CA CYS A 20 -7.45 -2.92 10.40
C CYS A 20 -6.83 -1.77 9.62
N ALA A 21 -5.90 -2.10 8.75
CA ALA A 21 -5.43 -1.16 7.73
C ALA A 21 -6.42 -1.20 6.57
N SER A 22 -7.22 -0.16 6.43
CA SER A 22 -8.15 0.00 5.31
C SER A 22 -7.41 0.72 4.18
N ILE A 23 -7.07 -0.02 3.12
CA ILE A 23 -6.24 0.47 2.02
C ILE A 23 -7.12 0.73 0.81
N ASP A 24 -7.01 1.92 0.25
CA ASP A 24 -7.64 2.29 -1.00
C ASP A 24 -6.66 2.05 -2.15
N LEU A 25 -6.84 0.93 -2.84
CA LEU A 25 -5.97 0.52 -3.94
C LEU A 25 -5.92 1.54 -5.07
N ASN A 26 -6.98 2.33 -5.22
CA ASN A 26 -7.04 3.38 -6.24
C ASN A 26 -6.05 4.53 -5.98
N ARG A 27 -5.57 4.67 -4.75
CA ARG A 27 -4.56 5.67 -4.39
C ARG A 27 -3.13 5.23 -4.66
N ILE A 28 -2.91 3.93 -4.89
CA ILE A 28 -1.58 3.40 -5.18
C ILE A 28 -1.18 3.82 -6.59
N LYS A 29 0.05 4.32 -6.71
CA LYS A 29 0.64 4.75 -8.00
C LYS A 29 1.65 3.70 -8.43
N PRO A 30 1.24 2.68 -9.20
CA PRO A 30 2.16 1.62 -9.59
C PRO A 30 3.24 2.15 -10.53
N LEU A 31 4.45 1.66 -10.36
CA LEU A 31 5.52 1.97 -11.30
C LEU A 31 5.24 1.30 -12.64
N LYS A 32 5.76 1.89 -13.72
CA LYS A 32 5.52 1.41 -15.09
C LYS A 32 5.86 -0.06 -15.30
N ILE A 33 6.88 -0.57 -14.63
CA ILE A 33 7.27 -1.99 -14.73
C ILE A 33 6.14 -2.91 -14.26
N PHE A 34 5.41 -2.53 -13.21
CA PHE A 34 4.30 -3.33 -12.70
C PHE A 34 3.09 -3.27 -13.64
N SER A 35 2.83 -2.14 -14.26
CA SER A 35 1.79 -2.01 -15.28
C SER A 35 2.11 -2.88 -16.50
N TRP A 36 3.37 -2.94 -16.88
CA TRP A 36 3.83 -3.81 -17.97
C TRP A 36 3.64 -5.29 -17.62
N LEU A 37 4.01 -5.69 -16.39
CA LEU A 37 3.81 -7.06 -15.93
C LEU A 37 2.33 -7.45 -15.93
N LYS A 38 1.46 -6.53 -15.50
CA LYS A 38 0.01 -6.75 -15.46
C LYS A 38 -0.55 -7.09 -16.85
N LYS A 39 -0.03 -6.49 -17.91
CA LYS A 39 -0.47 -6.74 -19.29
C LYS A 39 -0.18 -8.17 -19.77
N ASN A 40 0.62 -8.93 -19.05
CA ASN A 40 0.94 -10.31 -19.37
C ASN A 40 -0.01 -11.32 -18.71
N ASN A 41 -1.29 -10.97 -18.58
CA ASN A 41 -2.36 -11.83 -18.06
C ASN A 41 -2.19 -12.24 -16.59
N ILE A 42 -1.55 -11.39 -15.80
CA ILE A 42 -1.42 -11.60 -14.35
C ILE A 42 -2.64 -10.96 -13.67
N SER A 43 -3.33 -11.72 -12.80
CA SER A 43 -4.48 -11.19 -12.07
C SER A 43 -4.05 -10.13 -11.05
N ASP A 44 -4.97 -9.24 -10.68
CA ASP A 44 -4.72 -8.24 -9.64
C ASP A 44 -4.34 -8.91 -8.31
N LYS A 45 -5.01 -10.01 -7.98
CA LYS A 45 -4.72 -10.79 -6.77
C LYS A 45 -3.27 -11.27 -6.76
N GLU A 46 -2.79 -11.80 -7.88
CA GLU A 46 -1.42 -12.30 -8.00
C GLU A 46 -0.41 -11.16 -7.96
N MET A 47 -0.70 -10.03 -8.59
CA MET A 47 0.15 -8.83 -8.53
C MET A 47 0.34 -8.37 -7.08
N LEU A 48 -0.74 -8.28 -6.33
CA LEU A 48 -0.72 -7.82 -4.93
C LEU A 48 -0.05 -8.82 -3.98
N LYS A 49 -0.07 -10.10 -4.32
CA LYS A 49 0.55 -11.16 -3.51
C LYS A 49 2.05 -11.26 -3.76
N THR A 50 2.47 -11.06 -5.00
CA THR A 50 3.86 -11.32 -5.43
C THR A 50 4.72 -10.06 -5.38
N PHE A 51 4.16 -8.91 -5.75
CA PHE A 51 4.90 -7.66 -5.91
C PHE A 51 4.43 -6.59 -4.94
N ASN A 52 5.32 -5.62 -4.67
CA ASN A 52 4.94 -4.43 -3.90
C ASN A 52 4.16 -3.40 -4.73
N CYS A 53 4.09 -3.57 -6.05
CA CYS A 53 3.36 -2.71 -6.99
C CYS A 53 3.80 -1.23 -6.93
N GLY A 54 5.01 -0.97 -6.47
CA GLY A 54 5.55 0.39 -6.33
C GLY A 54 5.45 0.94 -4.91
N VAL A 55 4.84 0.21 -3.98
CA VAL A 55 4.79 0.59 -2.57
C VAL A 55 5.89 -0.17 -1.83
N GLY A 56 7.09 0.40 -1.79
CA GLY A 56 8.25 -0.26 -1.20
C GLY A 56 8.33 -0.11 0.33
N PHE A 57 7.71 0.91 0.87
CA PHE A 57 7.74 1.21 2.30
C PHE A 57 6.45 1.88 2.74
N CYS A 58 5.90 1.46 3.87
CA CYS A 58 4.70 2.07 4.45
C CYS A 58 5.00 2.59 5.85
N LEU A 59 4.46 3.76 6.16
CA LEU A 59 4.50 4.35 7.50
C LEU A 59 3.09 4.45 8.04
N ILE A 60 2.92 4.05 9.30
CA ILE A 60 1.67 4.26 10.03
C ILE A 60 1.92 5.41 11.00
N ILE A 61 1.18 6.50 10.82
CA ILE A 61 1.41 7.72 11.57
C ILE A 61 0.09 8.33 12.05
N ASN A 62 0.20 9.20 13.05
CA ASN A 62 -0.93 10.04 13.42
C ASN A 62 -1.19 11.04 12.28
N PRO A 63 -2.46 11.23 11.84
CA PRO A 63 -2.78 12.16 10.76
C PRO A 63 -2.26 13.59 10.99
N LYS A 64 -2.15 14.01 12.23
CA LYS A 64 -1.62 15.34 12.60
C LYS A 64 -0.17 15.53 12.14
N ASN A 65 0.58 14.45 11.96
CA ASN A 65 2.00 14.49 11.61
C ASN A 65 2.24 14.40 10.10
N LEU A 66 1.21 14.29 9.28
CA LEU A 66 1.37 14.08 7.84
C LEU A 66 2.18 15.19 7.17
N LYS A 67 1.81 16.46 7.42
CA LYS A 67 2.54 17.59 6.84
C LYS A 67 3.99 17.65 7.30
N LYS A 68 4.24 17.33 8.57
CA LYS A 68 5.57 17.32 9.16
C LYS A 68 6.45 16.25 8.50
N ILE A 69 5.91 15.07 8.31
CA ILE A 69 6.64 13.95 7.69
C ILE A 69 6.97 14.24 6.24
N ASN A 70 6.04 14.83 5.49
CA ASN A 70 6.26 15.18 4.08
C ASN A 70 7.47 16.12 3.89
N ARG A 71 7.80 16.94 4.90
CA ARG A 71 8.95 17.85 4.84
C ARG A 71 10.29 17.12 4.89
N TYR A 72 10.34 15.91 5.41
CA TYR A 72 11.58 15.13 5.53
C TYR A 72 11.93 14.35 4.27
N PHE A 73 11.05 14.30 3.28
CA PHE A 73 11.25 13.52 2.06
C PHE A 73 11.41 14.44 0.86
N SER A 74 12.31 14.04 -0.07
CA SER A 74 12.46 14.72 -1.36
C SER A 74 11.26 14.43 -2.26
N LYS A 75 11.15 15.18 -3.37
CA LYS A 75 10.07 14.97 -4.35
C LYS A 75 10.05 13.53 -4.90
N GLU A 76 11.22 12.90 -5.05
CA GLU A 76 11.33 11.53 -5.57
C GLU A 76 10.74 10.49 -4.62
N PHE A 77 10.81 10.75 -3.32
CA PHE A 77 10.37 9.84 -2.27
C PHE A 77 9.22 10.45 -1.45
N ASN A 78 8.46 11.36 -2.05
CA ASN A 78 7.38 12.02 -1.35
C ASN A 78 6.29 11.02 -0.97
N PRO A 79 6.00 10.83 0.33
CA PRO A 79 4.96 9.89 0.75
C PRO A 79 3.57 10.38 0.36
N TYR A 80 2.67 9.45 0.11
CA TYR A 80 1.27 9.75 -0.12
C TYR A 80 0.38 8.77 0.66
N VAL A 81 -0.82 9.21 0.99
CA VAL A 81 -1.75 8.42 1.79
C VAL A 81 -2.40 7.35 0.92
N ILE A 82 -2.32 6.10 1.35
CA ILE A 82 -3.00 4.98 0.68
C ILE A 82 -4.12 4.37 1.50
N GLY A 83 -4.28 4.78 2.75
CA GLY A 83 -5.32 4.22 3.61
C GLY A 83 -5.27 4.78 5.01
N LYS A 84 -6.02 4.14 5.89
CA LYS A 84 -6.13 4.54 7.29
C LYS A 84 -6.29 3.32 8.18
N ILE A 85 -5.97 3.47 9.47
CA ILE A 85 -6.20 2.44 10.47
C ILE A 85 -7.60 2.63 11.07
N THR A 86 -8.35 1.56 11.11
CA THR A 86 -9.71 1.53 11.66
C THR A 86 -9.84 0.47 12.74
N LYS A 87 -10.90 0.55 13.54
CA LYS A 87 -11.20 -0.44 14.58
C LYS A 87 -12.04 -1.58 14.01
N ARG A 88 -11.36 -2.53 13.37
CA ARG A 88 -11.97 -3.74 12.80
C ARG A 88 -11.05 -4.93 13.02
N LYS A 89 -11.59 -6.15 12.95
CA LYS A 89 -10.84 -7.38 13.27
C LYS A 89 -9.99 -7.94 12.12
N ASN A 90 -10.13 -7.42 10.90
CA ASN A 90 -9.60 -8.09 9.71
C ASN A 90 -8.13 -7.77 9.39
N LYS A 91 -7.44 -7.00 10.20
CA LYS A 91 -6.06 -6.53 10.02
C LYS A 91 -5.81 -5.76 8.73
N VAL A 92 -6.29 -6.23 7.57
CA VAL A 92 -6.18 -5.54 6.29
C VAL A 92 -7.49 -5.66 5.52
N LYS A 93 -7.99 -4.54 5.01
CA LYS A 93 -9.13 -4.48 4.10
C LYS A 93 -8.72 -3.70 2.85
N LEU A 94 -8.94 -4.29 1.68
CA LEU A 94 -8.66 -3.66 0.40
C LEU A 94 -9.95 -3.09 -0.20
N ASN A 95 -9.89 -1.85 -0.65
CA ASN A 95 -11.01 -1.16 -1.30
C ASN A 95 -10.59 -0.72 -2.70
N ALA A 96 -11.55 -0.75 -3.64
CA ALA A 96 -11.34 -0.38 -5.02
C ALA A 96 -10.28 -1.25 -5.72
N LYS A 97 -9.69 -0.76 -6.78
CA LYS A 97 -8.68 -1.48 -7.57
C LYS A 97 -7.55 -0.54 -7.95
N ILE A 98 -6.36 -1.12 -8.17
CA ILE A 98 -5.22 -0.37 -8.69
C ILE A 98 -5.53 0.03 -10.14
N ASP A 99 -5.27 1.28 -10.46
CA ASP A 99 -5.30 1.76 -11.85
C ASP A 99 -3.92 1.49 -12.46
N TRP A 100 -3.87 0.54 -13.38
CA TRP A 100 -2.63 0.12 -14.04
C TRP A 100 -2.29 0.93 -15.29
N SER A 101 -3.14 1.87 -15.67
CA SER A 101 -2.95 2.66 -16.89
C SER A 101 -1.79 3.66 -16.84
#